data_9f3aa8116ef1a1299eec9e5e783a659d
#
_entry.id   9f3aa8116ef1a1299eec9e5e783a659d
#
_cell.length_a   1.000
_cell.length_b   1.000
_cell.length_c   1.000
_cell.angle_alpha   90.00
_cell.angle_beta   90.00
_cell.angle_gamma   90.00
#
_symmetry.space_group_name_H-M   'P 1'
#
loop_
_entity.id
_entity.type
_entity.pdbx_description
1 polymer ?
#
loop_
_entity_poly.entity_id
_entity_poly.type
_entity_poly.pdbx_seq_one_letter_code
_entity_poly.pdbx_strand_id
1 'polypeptide(L)'
;MPLQGMDKVKRMIAKNKRDANENIKGVYLAGLQNIISETPADTGAHRNNWFLTVGHPSGLFGRDGNKSGGGSGASLAKMPDWVLNKKIYLTNNGPGITSLEYGGFPDPVKKGSYIKKTKSYQILSAGGFSKQAPGGWVRRLLKSMAKKVKTL
;
A
#
# COMPACT_ATOMS: atom_id res chain seq x y z
N MET A 1 -15.37 -32.12 -37.52
CA MET A 1 -15.45 -32.77 -36.21
C MET A 1 -14.70 -31.93 -35.18
N PRO A 2 -15.29 -31.50 -34.06
CA PRO A 2 -14.51 -30.91 -32.99
C PRO A 2 -13.57 -31.99 -32.45
N LEU A 3 -12.30 -31.64 -32.24
CA LEU A 3 -11.29 -32.51 -31.64
C LEU A 3 -11.79 -32.95 -30.24
N GLN A 4 -11.99 -34.25 -30.04
CA GLN A 4 -12.31 -34.79 -28.71
C GLN A 4 -11.23 -34.31 -27.70
N GLY A 5 -11.65 -33.65 -26.62
CA GLY A 5 -10.76 -33.12 -25.60
C GLY A 5 -10.54 -31.60 -25.66
N MET A 6 -10.92 -30.90 -26.74
CA MET A 6 -10.77 -29.44 -26.83
C MET A 6 -11.53 -28.71 -25.71
N ASP A 7 -12.73 -29.19 -25.35
CA ASP A 7 -13.52 -28.61 -24.26
C ASP A 7 -12.87 -28.85 -22.88
N LYS A 8 -12.19 -29.98 -22.71
CA LYS A 8 -11.40 -30.24 -21.49
C LYS A 8 -10.24 -29.27 -21.37
N VAL A 9 -9.51 -29.05 -22.45
CA VAL A 9 -8.39 -28.08 -22.50
C VAL A 9 -8.88 -26.67 -22.20
N LYS A 10 -9.96 -26.21 -22.83
CA LYS A 10 -10.57 -24.90 -22.56
C LYS A 10 -10.96 -24.72 -21.09
N ARG A 11 -11.58 -25.74 -20.49
CA ARG A 11 -11.93 -25.73 -19.07
C ARG A 11 -10.71 -25.66 -18.16
N MET A 12 -9.65 -26.40 -18.47
CA MET A 12 -8.38 -26.34 -17.73
C MET A 12 -7.74 -24.96 -17.81
N ILE A 13 -7.67 -24.36 -19.00
CA ILE A 13 -7.14 -23.00 -19.19
C ILE A 13 -7.96 -21.98 -18.37
N ALA A 14 -9.30 -22.07 -18.44
CA ALA A 14 -10.17 -21.17 -17.69
C ALA A 14 -9.99 -21.33 -16.17
N LYS A 15 -9.83 -22.57 -15.68
CA LYS A 15 -9.55 -22.86 -14.28
C LYS A 15 -8.19 -22.26 -13.87
N ASN A 16 -7.14 -22.53 -14.62
CA ASN A 16 -5.80 -22.02 -14.29
C ASN A 16 -5.75 -20.48 -14.26
N LYS A 17 -6.46 -19.81 -15.17
CA LYS A 17 -6.58 -18.35 -15.15
C LYS A 17 -7.31 -17.85 -13.89
N ARG A 18 -8.35 -18.51 -13.45
CA ARG A 18 -9.04 -18.14 -12.20
C ARG A 18 -8.14 -18.34 -10.99
N ASP A 19 -7.49 -19.51 -10.90
CA ASP A 19 -6.59 -19.81 -9.78
C ASP A 19 -5.43 -18.79 -9.72
N ALA A 20 -4.84 -18.44 -10.85
CA ALA A 20 -3.81 -17.40 -10.93
C ALA A 20 -4.35 -16.02 -10.52
N ASN A 21 -5.56 -15.67 -10.95
CA ASN A 21 -6.20 -14.41 -10.57
C ASN A 21 -6.41 -14.33 -9.05
N GLU A 22 -6.97 -15.36 -8.44
CA GLU A 22 -7.21 -15.39 -6.99
C GLU A 22 -5.91 -15.31 -6.19
N ASN A 23 -4.89 -16.06 -6.60
CA ASN A 23 -3.59 -16.04 -5.94
C ASN A 23 -2.94 -14.64 -6.01
N ILE A 24 -2.92 -14.01 -7.18
CA ILE A 24 -2.34 -12.67 -7.37
C ILE A 24 -3.17 -11.62 -6.62
N LYS A 25 -4.51 -11.70 -6.68
CA LYS A 25 -5.40 -10.82 -5.91
C LYS A 25 -5.12 -10.92 -4.41
N GLY A 26 -4.94 -12.14 -3.90
CA GLY A 26 -4.57 -12.37 -2.49
C GLY A 26 -3.25 -11.71 -2.10
N VAL A 27 -2.20 -11.84 -2.93
CA VAL A 27 -0.91 -11.16 -2.71
C VAL A 27 -1.07 -9.65 -2.72
N TYR A 28 -1.86 -9.10 -3.65
CA TYR A 28 -2.11 -7.65 -3.71
C TYR A 28 -2.84 -7.17 -2.46
N LEU A 29 -3.94 -7.80 -2.08
CA LEU A 29 -4.71 -7.38 -0.90
C LEU A 29 -3.85 -7.42 0.37
N ALA A 30 -3.13 -8.50 0.62
CA ALA A 30 -2.27 -8.63 1.79
C ALA A 30 -1.12 -7.59 1.77
N GLY A 31 -0.47 -7.41 0.63
CA GLY A 31 0.65 -6.46 0.50
C GLY A 31 0.21 -5.01 0.63
N LEU A 32 -0.90 -4.63 0.01
CA LEU A 32 -1.43 -3.27 0.11
C LEU A 32 -1.99 -2.98 1.51
N GLN A 33 -2.61 -3.96 2.17
CA GLN A 33 -3.01 -3.84 3.58
C GLN A 33 -1.80 -3.60 4.49
N ASN A 34 -0.68 -4.28 4.25
CA ASN A 34 0.55 -4.07 5.01
C ASN A 34 1.12 -2.65 4.78
N ILE A 35 1.05 -2.12 3.55
CA ILE A 35 1.46 -0.73 3.26
C ILE A 35 0.64 0.24 4.11
N ILE A 36 -0.67 0.06 4.19
CA ILE A 36 -1.56 0.90 5.01
C ILE A 36 -1.21 0.77 6.49
N SER A 37 -1.11 -0.44 7.01
CA SER A 37 -0.92 -0.70 8.44
C SER A 37 0.46 -0.24 8.94
N GLU A 38 1.50 -0.33 8.11
CA GLU A 38 2.84 0.14 8.45
C GLU A 38 3.06 1.63 8.16
N THR A 39 2.10 2.32 7.55
CA THR A 39 2.19 3.77 7.36
C THR A 39 2.30 4.46 8.71
N PRO A 40 3.33 5.29 8.95
CA PRO A 40 3.48 6.05 10.18
C PRO A 40 2.20 6.84 10.53
N ALA A 41 1.75 6.75 11.77
CA ALA A 41 0.52 7.40 12.20
C ALA A 41 0.73 8.15 13.52
N ASP A 42 0.70 9.46 13.44
CA ASP A 42 0.52 10.37 14.57
C ASP A 42 -0.98 10.67 14.71
N THR A 43 -1.54 11.45 13.81
CA THR A 43 -2.99 11.69 13.70
C THR A 43 -3.71 10.59 12.92
N GLY A 44 -2.98 9.82 12.14
CA GLY A 44 -3.52 8.83 11.21
C GLY A 44 -3.90 9.42 9.83
N ALA A 45 -3.57 10.67 9.56
CA ALA A 45 -3.88 11.32 8.29
C ALA A 45 -3.31 10.56 7.09
N HIS A 46 -2.04 10.22 7.10
CA HIS A 46 -1.44 9.45 6.00
C HIS A 46 -2.00 8.03 5.92
N ARG A 47 -2.12 7.34 7.07
CA ARG A 47 -2.64 5.96 7.12
C ARG A 47 -4.06 5.86 6.60
N ASN A 48 -4.89 6.89 6.77
CA ASN A 48 -6.29 6.91 6.32
C ASN A 48 -6.48 7.41 4.89
N ASN A 49 -5.43 7.90 4.23
CA ASN A 49 -5.53 8.56 2.92
C ASN A 49 -4.85 7.77 1.78
N TRP A 50 -4.87 6.45 1.85
CA TRP A 50 -4.56 5.58 0.73
C TRP A 50 -5.82 5.33 -0.11
N PHE A 51 -5.69 5.51 -1.42
CA PHE A 51 -6.79 5.35 -2.38
C PHE A 51 -6.42 4.29 -3.41
N LEU A 52 -7.22 3.23 -3.47
CA LEU A 52 -7.09 2.20 -4.51
C LEU A 52 -7.92 2.61 -5.72
N THR A 53 -7.30 2.59 -6.88
CA THR A 53 -7.95 2.88 -8.18
C THR A 53 -7.47 1.91 -9.24
N VAL A 54 -8.22 1.79 -10.32
CA VAL A 54 -7.90 0.96 -11.48
C VAL A 54 -7.77 1.86 -12.71
N GLY A 55 -6.72 1.64 -13.49
CA GLY A 55 -6.47 2.36 -14.74
C GLY A 55 -5.63 3.63 -14.59
N HIS A 56 -5.86 4.44 -13.58
CA HIS A 56 -5.11 5.68 -13.32
C HIS A 56 -4.97 5.94 -11.81
N PRO A 57 -3.91 6.64 -11.36
CA PRO A 57 -3.73 6.97 -9.95
C PRO A 57 -4.77 7.97 -9.47
N SER A 58 -5.08 7.94 -8.18
CA SER A 58 -5.95 8.93 -7.54
C SER A 58 -5.20 10.23 -7.26
N GLY A 59 -5.86 11.38 -7.50
CA GLY A 59 -5.40 12.70 -7.04
C GLY A 59 -5.98 13.11 -5.69
N LEU A 60 -6.77 12.26 -5.05
CA LEU A 60 -7.48 12.59 -3.82
C LEU A 60 -6.56 12.61 -2.59
N PHE A 61 -6.86 13.51 -1.68
CA PHE A 61 -6.38 13.59 -0.31
C PHE A 61 -7.40 14.38 0.50
N GLY A 62 -7.52 14.16 1.81
CA GLY A 62 -8.36 14.96 2.69
C GLY A 62 -9.38 14.17 3.51
N ARG A 63 -9.23 12.85 3.64
CA ARG A 63 -9.96 12.12 4.69
C ARG A 63 -9.42 12.55 6.05
N ASP A 64 -10.30 12.63 7.03
CA ASP A 64 -9.92 12.87 8.41
C ASP A 64 -8.91 11.84 8.93
N GLY A 65 -8.08 12.25 9.88
CA GLY A 65 -7.10 11.36 10.50
C GLY A 65 -7.77 10.19 11.21
N ASN A 66 -7.30 8.98 10.89
CA ASN A 66 -7.74 7.76 11.56
C ASN A 66 -6.56 6.80 11.67
N LYS A 67 -6.11 6.56 12.89
CA LYS A 67 -4.94 5.70 13.16
C LYS A 67 -5.15 4.23 12.77
N SER A 68 -6.39 3.75 12.72
CA SER A 68 -6.70 2.40 12.21
C SER A 68 -6.59 2.29 10.69
N GLY A 69 -6.68 3.42 9.95
CA GLY A 69 -6.67 3.42 8.50
C GLY A 69 -7.97 2.90 7.87
N GLY A 70 -9.09 3.02 8.58
CA GLY A 70 -10.38 2.46 8.14
C GLY A 70 -10.83 2.94 6.76
N GLY A 71 -10.62 4.24 6.44
CA GLY A 71 -10.93 4.78 5.11
C GLY A 71 -10.06 4.18 4.00
N SER A 72 -8.79 3.90 4.29
CA SER A 72 -7.90 3.19 3.36
C SER A 72 -8.29 1.73 3.22
N GLY A 73 -8.66 1.05 4.31
CA GLY A 73 -9.21 -0.31 4.27
C GLY A 73 -10.48 -0.40 3.44
N ALA A 74 -11.41 0.54 3.61
CA ALA A 74 -12.61 0.65 2.78
C ALA A 74 -12.27 0.88 1.30
N SER A 75 -11.18 1.58 1.00
CA SER A 75 -10.69 1.73 -0.36
C SER A 75 -10.16 0.42 -0.94
N LEU A 76 -9.46 -0.41 -0.14
CA LEU A 76 -9.01 -1.74 -0.57
C LEU A 76 -10.17 -2.69 -0.89
N ALA A 77 -11.31 -2.55 -0.22
CA ALA A 77 -12.51 -3.34 -0.50
C ALA A 77 -13.06 -3.12 -1.94
N LYS A 78 -12.60 -2.06 -2.62
CA LYS A 78 -12.90 -1.80 -4.04
C LYS A 78 -11.98 -2.55 -5.01
N MET A 79 -11.11 -3.45 -4.52
CA MET A 79 -10.29 -4.30 -5.38
C MET A 79 -11.19 -5.07 -6.35
N PRO A 80 -10.94 -5.01 -7.67
CA PRO A 80 -11.76 -5.73 -8.64
C PRO A 80 -11.62 -7.24 -8.46
N ASP A 81 -12.68 -7.98 -8.81
CA ASP A 81 -12.67 -9.44 -8.75
C ASP A 81 -11.66 -10.05 -9.71
N TRP A 82 -11.44 -9.41 -10.85
CA TRP A 82 -10.44 -9.81 -11.81
C TRP A 82 -9.31 -8.79 -11.85
N VAL A 83 -8.10 -9.20 -11.47
CA VAL A 83 -6.91 -8.33 -11.38
C VAL A 83 -5.91 -8.53 -12.52
N LEU A 84 -5.97 -9.68 -13.21
CA LEU A 84 -5.08 -9.94 -14.34
C LEU A 84 -5.30 -8.92 -15.46
N ASN A 85 -4.20 -8.44 -16.05
CA ASN A 85 -4.20 -7.42 -17.10
C ASN A 85 -4.80 -6.06 -16.70
N LYS A 86 -4.97 -5.81 -15.40
CA LYS A 86 -5.39 -4.49 -14.89
C LYS A 86 -4.23 -3.75 -14.26
N LYS A 87 -4.18 -2.44 -14.48
CA LYS A 87 -3.29 -1.52 -13.77
C LYS A 87 -4.00 -1.08 -12.49
N ILE A 88 -3.49 -1.52 -11.34
CA ILE A 88 -4.03 -1.20 -10.02
C ILE A 88 -3.07 -0.24 -9.34
N TYR A 89 -3.60 0.85 -8.81
CA TYR A 89 -2.86 1.89 -8.12
C TYR A 89 -3.31 1.97 -6.67
N LEU A 90 -2.35 2.11 -5.77
CA LEU A 90 -2.58 2.56 -4.39
C LEU A 90 -1.84 3.87 -4.22
N THR A 91 -2.55 4.96 -4.05
CA THR A 91 -2.01 6.32 -4.06
C THR A 91 -2.23 7.01 -2.72
N ASN A 92 -1.23 7.75 -2.28
CA ASN A 92 -1.34 8.65 -1.13
C ASN A 92 -0.72 10.00 -1.51
N ASN A 93 -1.52 11.05 -1.53
CA ASN A 93 -1.10 12.41 -1.87
C ASN A 93 -0.88 13.29 -0.63
N GLY A 94 -0.72 12.69 0.54
CA GLY A 94 -0.52 13.40 1.79
C GLY A 94 0.77 14.23 1.79
N PRO A 95 0.73 15.47 2.28
CA PRO A 95 1.92 16.30 2.41
C PRO A 95 3.00 15.58 3.22
N GLY A 96 4.21 15.46 2.68
CA GLY A 96 5.33 14.80 3.35
C GLY A 96 5.36 13.28 3.28
N ILE A 97 4.40 12.62 2.60
CA ILE A 97 4.40 11.15 2.46
C ILE A 97 5.70 10.63 1.81
N THR A 98 6.25 11.35 0.85
CA THR A 98 7.52 11.02 0.21
C THR A 98 8.67 11.07 1.20
N SER A 99 8.71 12.05 2.10
CA SER A 99 9.74 12.14 3.13
C SER A 99 9.60 11.04 4.18
N LEU A 100 8.40 10.54 4.45
CA LEU A 100 8.22 9.37 5.30
C LEU A 100 8.84 8.12 4.68
N GLU A 101 8.75 7.97 3.37
CA GLU A 101 9.32 6.82 2.66
C GLU A 101 10.81 6.95 2.37
N TYR A 102 11.29 8.17 2.05
CA TYR A 102 12.67 8.40 1.61
C TYR A 102 13.54 9.10 2.63
N GLY A 103 12.98 9.57 3.73
CA GLY A 103 13.69 10.34 4.74
C GLY A 103 13.93 11.80 4.32
N GLY A 104 14.91 12.42 4.95
CA GLY A 104 15.34 13.78 4.63
C GLY A 104 14.68 14.87 5.48
N PHE A 105 13.87 14.54 6.48
CA PHE A 105 13.44 15.53 7.46
C PHE A 105 14.61 15.98 8.33
N PRO A 106 14.66 17.28 8.73
CA PRO A 106 15.62 17.74 9.73
C PRO A 106 15.51 16.93 11.03
N ASP A 107 16.64 16.57 11.65
CA ASP A 107 16.67 15.87 12.92
C ASP A 107 17.46 16.67 13.96
N PRO A 108 16.83 17.21 15.00
CA PRO A 108 15.41 17.13 15.33
C PRO A 108 14.50 17.99 14.44
N VAL A 109 13.25 17.56 14.27
CA VAL A 109 12.23 18.32 13.52
C VAL A 109 11.82 19.55 14.32
N LYS A 110 12.13 20.74 13.82
CA LYS A 110 11.95 22.01 14.57
C LYS A 110 10.60 22.69 14.35
N LYS A 111 9.86 22.35 13.28
CA LYS A 111 8.59 23.00 12.94
C LYS A 111 7.41 22.06 13.22
N GLY A 112 6.54 22.47 14.13
CA GLY A 112 5.30 21.71 14.45
C GLY A 112 5.50 20.43 15.27
N SER A 113 6.72 20.19 15.79
CA SER A 113 7.07 18.94 16.47
C SER A 113 7.66 19.16 17.87
N TYR A 114 7.30 20.26 18.53
CA TYR A 114 7.76 20.55 19.89
C TYR A 114 6.95 19.72 20.91
N ILE A 115 7.65 18.93 21.71
CA ILE A 115 7.08 18.08 22.76
C ILE A 115 7.12 18.84 24.09
N LYS A 116 5.98 19.36 24.54
CA LYS A 116 5.88 20.14 25.79
C LYS A 116 6.36 19.37 27.03
N LYS A 117 6.11 18.06 27.09
CA LYS A 117 6.48 17.19 28.21
C LYS A 117 8.00 17.11 28.40
N THR A 118 8.77 17.05 27.34
CA THR A 118 10.23 16.93 27.35
C THR A 118 10.94 18.25 27.08
N LYS A 119 10.18 19.31 26.80
CA LYS A 119 10.69 20.64 26.43
C LYS A 119 11.71 20.58 25.28
N SER A 120 11.47 19.69 24.31
CA SER A 120 12.35 19.43 23.19
C SER A 120 11.59 19.20 21.90
N TYR A 121 12.29 19.33 20.77
CA TYR A 121 11.72 18.95 19.49
C TYR A 121 11.77 17.43 19.28
N GLN A 122 10.85 16.91 18.47
CA GLN A 122 10.80 15.49 18.12
C GLN A 122 12.12 15.06 17.46
N ILE A 123 12.70 13.97 17.94
CA ILE A 123 13.87 13.33 17.33
C ILE A 123 13.38 12.21 16.40
N LEU A 124 13.91 12.17 15.20
CA LEU A 124 13.63 11.14 14.18
C LEU A 124 14.67 10.02 14.25
N SER A 125 14.56 9.06 13.37
CA SER A 125 15.60 8.07 13.12
C SER A 125 16.68 8.65 12.18
N ALA A 126 17.83 7.98 12.10
CA ALA A 126 18.91 8.39 11.21
C ALA A 126 18.43 8.56 9.76
N GLY A 127 18.91 9.60 9.09
CA GLY A 127 18.48 9.95 7.73
C GLY A 127 17.16 10.72 7.65
N GLY A 128 16.59 11.15 8.77
CA GLY A 128 15.36 11.94 8.82
C GLY A 128 14.09 11.14 8.51
N PHE A 129 14.08 9.85 8.84
CA PHE A 129 12.89 9.01 8.77
C PHE A 129 12.05 9.08 10.05
N SER A 130 10.76 8.78 9.94
CA SER A 130 9.93 8.52 11.11
C SER A 130 10.47 7.35 11.94
N LYS A 131 10.40 7.43 13.27
CA LYS A 131 10.72 6.31 14.16
C LYS A 131 9.83 5.08 13.94
N GLN A 132 8.60 5.27 13.45
CA GLN A 132 7.69 4.20 13.11
C GLN A 132 8.06 3.48 11.81
N ALA A 133 8.87 4.12 10.93
CA ALA A 133 9.35 3.56 9.68
C ALA A 133 10.79 4.05 9.40
N PRO A 134 11.79 3.53 10.12
CA PRO A 134 13.16 4.07 10.16
C PRO A 134 13.99 3.86 8.88
N GLY A 135 13.42 3.36 7.83
CA GLY A 135 14.04 3.18 6.50
C GLY A 135 13.00 3.24 5.39
N GLY A 136 11.82 3.77 5.70
CA GLY A 136 10.63 3.65 4.86
C GLY A 136 10.00 2.26 4.94
N TRP A 137 8.93 2.03 4.21
CA TRP A 137 8.21 0.75 4.25
C TRP A 137 7.65 0.32 2.88
N VAL A 138 7.23 1.25 2.03
CA VAL A 138 6.56 0.95 0.76
C VAL A 138 7.45 0.13 -0.17
N ARG A 139 8.68 0.59 -0.42
CA ARG A 139 9.64 -0.11 -1.30
C ARG A 139 9.95 -1.52 -0.82
N ARG A 140 10.11 -1.70 0.48
CA ARG A 140 10.37 -3.01 1.10
C ARG A 140 9.19 -3.96 0.89
N LEU A 141 7.98 -3.48 1.13
CA LEU A 141 6.76 -4.27 0.96
C LEU A 141 6.49 -4.59 -0.51
N LEU A 142 6.72 -3.65 -1.43
CA LEU A 142 6.60 -3.89 -2.87
C LEU A 142 7.58 -4.97 -3.36
N LYS A 143 8.83 -4.96 -2.88
CA LYS A 143 9.80 -6.04 -3.18
C LYS A 143 9.33 -7.39 -2.67
N SER A 144 8.75 -7.45 -1.48
CA SER A 144 8.18 -8.67 -0.91
C SER A 144 6.99 -9.18 -1.74
N MET A 145 6.08 -8.28 -2.15
CA MET A 145 4.96 -8.63 -3.02
C MET A 145 5.44 -9.18 -4.37
N ALA A 146 6.40 -8.50 -5.01
CA ALA A 146 6.95 -8.94 -6.29
C ALA A 146 7.62 -10.32 -6.19
N LYS A 147 8.32 -10.61 -5.08
CA LYS A 147 8.88 -11.93 -4.81
C LYS A 147 7.79 -13.00 -4.70
N LYS A 148 6.72 -12.72 -3.94
CA LYS A 148 5.59 -13.64 -3.79
C LYS A 148 4.91 -13.95 -5.12
N VAL A 149 4.65 -12.93 -5.95
CA VAL A 149 4.03 -13.13 -7.28
C VAL A 149 4.91 -14.01 -8.18
N LYS A 150 6.23 -13.90 -8.10
CA LYS A 150 7.15 -14.74 -8.89
C LYS A 150 7.18 -16.21 -8.47
N THR A 151 6.70 -16.54 -7.27
CA THR A 151 6.69 -17.90 -6.72
C THR A 151 5.32 -18.59 -6.81
N LEU A 152 4.33 -17.93 -7.39
CA LEU A 152 3.02 -18.49 -7.70
C LEU A 152 3.04 -19.29 -9.02
#